data_14424ef4736be208c400641eb33a630c
#
_entry.id   14424ef4736be208c400641eb33a630c
#
_cell.length_a   1.000
_cell.length_b   1.000
_cell.length_c   1.000
_cell.angle_alpha   90.00
_cell.angle_beta   90.00
_cell.angle_gamma   90.00
#
_symmetry.space_group_name_H-M   'P 1'
#
loop_
_entity.id
_entity.type
_entity.pdbx_description
1 polymer ?
#
loop_
_entity_poly.entity_id
_entity_poly.type
_entity_poly.pdbx_seq_one_letter_code
_entity_poly.pdbx_strand_id
1 'polypeptide(L)'
;LFSKDIKTEQNNVMQNICVFRVILFCFVICTSMAILNISRIFIVDHKIMTWGYMGICVVSILYFVLILLLGIERTCIPYISITTIGLIVLVSSTAFTYHVIILLTFPIVVASMYDEMRLRKYAFWLTVFCIVVSTYAGYYWGICDANMVLITCTSYRHLVQDGTFLLTKVNESPVITLFLYYVLPRSFTTFCFQYLCNKVNYVVRKSLENAVQMEYKALTDDMTGAYNKNRLIELLNNRERDGQDIAVIYWDVNQLKYVNDNWGHLCGDRLITEVAKTIQSIAREEDIVIRYGGDEFLLYVANGTKEIAEQLIKTWKVRLEEEKKRENYEFPVSASVGYGLGKHSQLKDIIAAADK
;
A
#
# COMPACT_ATOMS: atom_id res chain seq x y z
N LEU A 1 -11.79 -5.80 -13.98
CA LEU A 1 -11.72 -4.32 -13.90
C LEU A 1 -12.42 -3.82 -12.64
N PHE A 2 -13.65 -4.21 -12.36
CA PHE A 2 -14.44 -3.77 -11.17
C PHE A 2 -13.76 -4.07 -9.83
N SER A 3 -13.10 -5.22 -9.66
CA SER A 3 -12.43 -5.58 -8.40
C SER A 3 -11.16 -4.75 -8.14
N LYS A 4 -10.53 -4.24 -9.19
CA LYS A 4 -9.31 -3.42 -9.09
C LYS A 4 -9.64 -1.99 -8.67
N ASP A 5 -10.77 -1.45 -9.12
CA ASP A 5 -11.23 -0.10 -8.76
C ASP A 5 -11.68 -0.04 -7.29
N ILE A 6 -12.41 -1.05 -6.81
CA ILE A 6 -12.87 -1.14 -5.40
C ILE A 6 -11.66 -1.26 -4.44
N LYS A 7 -10.67 -2.09 -4.77
CA LYS A 7 -9.44 -2.20 -3.94
C LYS A 7 -8.64 -0.90 -3.93
N THR A 8 -8.62 -0.16 -5.03
CA THR A 8 -7.92 1.13 -5.12
C THR A 8 -8.63 2.20 -4.29
N GLU A 9 -9.97 2.25 -4.32
CA GLU A 9 -10.75 3.17 -3.48
C GLU A 9 -10.60 2.88 -1.99
N GLN A 10 -10.72 1.63 -1.56
CA GLN A 10 -10.50 1.24 -0.17
C GLN A 10 -9.09 1.58 0.33
N ASN A 11 -8.09 1.42 -0.52
CA ASN A 11 -6.71 1.76 -0.19
C ASN A 11 -6.53 3.27 -0.01
N ASN A 12 -7.17 4.10 -0.83
CA ASN A 12 -7.13 5.55 -0.72
C ASN A 12 -7.80 6.05 0.57
N VAL A 13 -8.92 5.45 0.99
CA VAL A 13 -9.58 5.80 2.26
C VAL A 13 -8.67 5.54 3.46
N MET A 14 -7.99 4.38 3.49
CA MET A 14 -7.05 4.05 4.55
C MET A 14 -5.88 5.05 4.60
N GLN A 15 -5.37 5.45 3.45
CA GLN A 15 -4.31 6.45 3.33
C GLN A 15 -4.80 7.83 3.81
N ASN A 16 -6.01 8.24 3.44
CA ASN A 16 -6.62 9.51 3.89
C ASN A 16 -6.75 9.54 5.42
N ILE A 17 -7.18 8.44 6.05
CA ILE A 17 -7.26 8.31 7.51
C ILE A 17 -5.87 8.44 8.14
N CYS A 18 -4.86 7.81 7.56
CA CYS A 18 -3.49 7.90 8.03
C CYS A 18 -2.98 9.35 7.97
N VAL A 19 -3.18 10.04 6.85
CA VAL A 19 -2.77 11.44 6.65
C VAL A 19 -3.53 12.38 7.58
N PHE A 20 -4.82 12.16 7.80
CA PHE A 20 -5.60 12.91 8.78
C PHE A 20 -4.99 12.81 10.19
N ARG A 21 -4.60 11.60 10.61
CA ARG A 21 -3.92 11.38 11.90
C ARG A 21 -2.56 12.09 11.98
N VAL A 22 -1.81 12.09 10.88
CA VAL A 22 -0.52 12.81 10.79
C VAL A 22 -0.73 14.31 10.96
N ILE A 23 -1.71 14.92 10.28
CA ILE A 23 -2.02 16.36 10.42
C ILE A 23 -2.46 16.69 11.85
N LEU A 24 -3.32 15.86 12.44
CA LEU A 24 -3.73 16.02 13.84
C LEU A 24 -2.53 15.94 14.79
N PHE A 25 -1.64 14.98 14.60
CA PHE A 25 -0.43 14.83 15.40
C PHE A 25 0.50 16.04 15.27
N CYS A 26 0.73 16.55 14.05
CA CYS A 26 1.49 17.77 13.81
C CYS A 26 0.87 18.98 14.52
N PHE A 27 -0.45 19.09 14.49
CA PHE A 27 -1.17 20.17 15.21
C PHE A 27 -0.95 20.10 16.73
N VAL A 28 -1.01 18.91 17.31
CA VAL A 28 -0.75 18.68 18.75
C VAL A 28 0.69 19.07 19.10
N ILE A 29 1.68 18.69 18.28
CA ILE A 29 3.08 19.07 18.50
C ILE A 29 3.25 20.59 18.43
N CYS A 30 2.70 21.26 17.41
CA CYS A 30 2.78 22.70 17.27
C CYS A 30 2.14 23.42 18.50
N THR A 31 1.02 22.91 19.00
CA THR A 31 0.37 23.42 20.20
C THR A 31 1.27 23.24 21.44
N SER A 32 1.90 22.08 21.59
CA SER A 32 2.84 21.82 22.67
C SER A 32 4.04 22.78 22.63
N MET A 33 4.59 23.02 21.43
CA MET A 33 5.69 23.96 21.24
C MET A 33 5.30 25.41 21.58
N ALA A 34 4.07 25.82 21.25
CA ALA A 34 3.54 27.13 21.62
C ALA A 34 3.42 27.27 23.16
N ILE A 35 2.94 26.24 23.85
CA ILE A 35 2.86 26.22 25.34
C ILE A 35 4.26 26.31 25.95
N LEU A 36 5.23 25.55 25.42
CA LEU A 36 6.62 25.61 25.91
C LEU A 36 7.27 26.99 25.68
N ASN A 37 6.91 27.69 24.59
CA ASN A 37 7.35 29.05 24.34
C ASN A 37 6.74 30.06 25.36
N ILE A 38 5.45 29.96 25.65
CA ILE A 38 4.79 30.75 26.67
C ILE A 38 5.47 30.53 28.04
N SER A 39 5.83 29.28 28.34
CA SER A 39 6.52 28.88 29.58
C SER A 39 8.00 29.26 29.59
N ARG A 40 8.53 29.91 28.55
CA ARG A 40 9.94 30.31 28.37
C ARG A 40 10.94 29.12 28.39
N ILE A 41 10.47 27.94 28.15
CA ILE A 41 11.32 26.74 28.03
C ILE A 41 11.87 26.67 26.58
N PHE A 42 11.03 26.94 25.60
CA PHE A 42 11.42 27.00 24.18
C PHE A 42 11.66 28.46 23.79
N ILE A 43 12.94 28.80 23.54
CA ILE A 43 13.39 30.20 23.35
C ILE A 43 13.31 30.58 21.89
N VAL A 44 12.15 31.04 21.45
CA VAL A 44 11.92 31.72 20.18
C VAL A 44 11.21 33.03 20.51
N ASP A 45 11.41 34.07 19.69
CA ASP A 45 10.69 35.34 19.85
C ASP A 45 9.18 35.10 19.97
N HIS A 46 8.58 35.63 21.05
CA HIS A 46 7.19 35.32 21.39
C HIS A 46 6.19 35.83 20.33
N LYS A 47 6.49 36.95 19.66
CA LYS A 47 5.62 37.47 18.59
C LYS A 47 5.67 36.59 17.36
N ILE A 48 6.88 36.13 16.94
CA ILE A 48 7.07 35.21 15.81
C ILE A 48 6.35 33.91 16.09
N MET A 49 6.55 33.34 17.28
CA MET A 49 5.87 32.09 17.69
C MET A 49 4.36 32.22 17.65
N THR A 50 3.81 33.32 18.19
CA THR A 50 2.36 33.56 18.23
C THR A 50 1.77 33.67 16.82
N TRP A 51 2.38 34.47 15.92
CA TRP A 51 1.91 34.62 14.55
C TRP A 51 1.99 33.30 13.75
N GLY A 52 3.11 32.58 13.87
CA GLY A 52 3.28 31.29 13.23
C GLY A 52 2.25 30.26 13.72
N TYR A 53 2.05 30.18 15.04
CA TYR A 53 1.08 29.26 15.61
C TYR A 53 -0.37 29.61 15.23
N MET A 54 -0.76 30.88 15.26
CA MET A 54 -2.09 31.32 14.79
C MET A 54 -2.34 30.93 13.33
N GLY A 55 -1.36 31.10 12.46
CA GLY A 55 -1.47 30.67 11.05
C GLY A 55 -1.69 29.16 10.92
N ILE A 56 -0.93 28.37 11.67
CA ILE A 56 -1.10 26.90 11.70
C ILE A 56 -2.49 26.51 12.22
N CYS A 57 -2.98 27.16 13.27
CA CYS A 57 -4.33 26.93 13.82
C CYS A 57 -5.41 27.17 12.76
N VAL A 58 -5.37 28.30 12.06
CA VAL A 58 -6.34 28.65 11.01
C VAL A 58 -6.35 27.59 9.90
N VAL A 59 -5.18 27.23 9.38
CA VAL A 59 -5.06 26.21 8.32
C VAL A 59 -5.57 24.86 8.77
N SER A 60 -5.24 24.44 9.99
CA SER A 60 -5.65 23.14 10.53
C SER A 60 -7.17 23.09 10.80
N ILE A 61 -7.75 24.15 11.36
CA ILE A 61 -9.20 24.23 11.57
C ILE A 61 -9.95 24.17 10.25
N LEU A 62 -9.51 24.93 9.23
CA LEU A 62 -10.11 24.88 7.89
C LEU A 62 -10.06 23.46 7.30
N TYR A 63 -8.96 22.76 7.47
CA TYR A 63 -8.84 21.36 7.03
C TYR A 63 -9.85 20.45 7.71
N PHE A 64 -9.95 20.52 9.05
CA PHE A 64 -10.89 19.67 9.80
C PHE A 64 -12.34 19.97 9.42
N VAL A 65 -12.70 21.23 9.22
CA VAL A 65 -14.02 21.62 8.72
C VAL A 65 -14.28 21.08 7.33
N LEU A 66 -13.30 21.15 6.41
CA LEU A 66 -13.44 20.60 5.06
C LEU A 66 -13.64 19.08 5.08
N ILE A 67 -12.90 18.35 5.93
CA ILE A 67 -13.08 16.89 6.08
C ILE A 67 -14.47 16.55 6.61
N LEU A 68 -15.00 17.31 7.57
CA LEU A 68 -16.35 17.12 8.12
C LEU A 68 -17.43 17.38 7.06
N LEU A 69 -17.24 18.37 6.20
CA LEU A 69 -18.22 18.73 5.17
C LEU A 69 -18.19 17.78 3.95
N LEU A 70 -17.01 17.36 3.52
CA LEU A 70 -16.84 16.59 2.30
C LEU A 70 -16.87 15.07 2.52
N GLY A 71 -16.50 14.60 3.72
CA GLY A 71 -16.23 13.20 4.03
C GLY A 71 -14.83 12.77 3.57
N ILE A 72 -14.27 11.80 4.30
CA ILE A 72 -12.88 11.35 4.10
C ILE A 72 -12.68 10.46 2.86
N GLU A 73 -13.76 10.00 2.24
CA GLU A 73 -13.78 9.05 1.13
C GLU A 73 -13.66 9.70 -0.26
N ARG A 74 -13.79 11.03 -0.33
CA ARG A 74 -13.76 11.76 -1.60
C ARG A 74 -12.39 11.73 -2.27
N THR A 75 -12.39 11.63 -3.58
CA THR A 75 -11.18 11.61 -4.43
C THR A 75 -10.34 12.89 -4.36
N CYS A 76 -10.91 14.01 -3.94
CA CYS A 76 -10.20 15.29 -3.76
C CYS A 76 -9.42 15.38 -2.44
N ILE A 77 -9.70 14.52 -1.46
CA ILE A 77 -9.08 14.58 -0.12
C ILE A 77 -7.55 14.50 -0.16
N PRO A 78 -6.90 13.64 -0.95
CA PRO A 78 -5.44 13.63 -1.06
C PRO A 78 -4.86 14.99 -1.43
N TYR A 79 -5.46 15.69 -2.39
CA TYR A 79 -5.03 17.02 -2.82
C TYR A 79 -5.24 18.07 -1.72
N ILE A 80 -6.39 18.05 -1.05
CA ILE A 80 -6.70 18.94 0.07
C ILE A 80 -5.71 18.73 1.22
N SER A 81 -5.41 17.49 1.57
CA SER A 81 -4.47 17.13 2.63
C SER A 81 -3.05 17.62 2.33
N ILE A 82 -2.56 17.38 1.10
CA ILE A 82 -1.22 17.83 0.68
C ILE A 82 -1.15 19.36 0.63
N THR A 83 -2.19 20.04 0.15
CA THR A 83 -2.28 21.50 0.16
C THR A 83 -2.23 22.03 1.59
N THR A 84 -2.97 21.42 2.51
CA THR A 84 -2.97 21.79 3.93
C THR A 84 -1.59 21.65 4.55
N ILE A 85 -0.91 20.52 4.30
CA ILE A 85 0.45 20.31 4.78
C ILE A 85 1.39 21.35 4.16
N GLY A 86 1.26 21.64 2.86
CA GLY A 86 2.02 22.68 2.19
C GLY A 86 1.83 24.07 2.82
N LEU A 87 0.60 24.43 3.18
CA LEU A 87 0.30 25.70 3.86
C LEU A 87 0.85 25.74 5.29
N ILE A 88 0.75 24.66 6.05
CA ILE A 88 1.39 24.54 7.37
C ILE A 88 2.90 24.72 7.26
N VAL A 89 3.52 24.05 6.27
CA VAL A 89 4.95 24.17 6.00
C VAL A 89 5.32 25.58 5.56
N LEU A 90 4.49 26.22 4.72
CA LEU A 90 4.70 27.59 4.28
C LEU A 90 4.72 28.56 5.48
N VAL A 91 3.73 28.49 6.35
CA VAL A 91 3.64 29.33 7.56
C VAL A 91 4.85 29.06 8.48
N SER A 92 5.12 27.78 8.74
CA SER A 92 6.22 27.37 9.62
C SER A 92 7.58 27.81 9.07
N SER A 93 7.84 27.61 7.77
CA SER A 93 9.12 27.96 7.14
C SER A 93 9.31 29.49 6.99
N THR A 94 8.22 30.26 6.89
CA THR A 94 8.27 31.72 6.92
C THR A 94 8.63 32.22 8.32
N ALA A 95 8.04 31.65 9.36
CA ALA A 95 8.23 32.06 10.75
C ALA A 95 9.54 31.52 11.37
N PHE A 96 9.92 30.26 11.06
CA PHE A 96 10.98 29.52 11.75
C PHE A 96 12.09 29.00 10.80
N THR A 97 12.33 29.60 9.71
CA THR A 97 13.13 29.26 8.52
C THR A 97 14.21 28.18 8.71
N TYR A 98 15.10 28.34 9.69
CA TYR A 98 16.23 27.45 9.91
C TYR A 98 15.83 26.16 10.65
N HIS A 99 15.01 26.28 11.67
CA HIS A 99 14.65 25.17 12.56
C HIS A 99 13.70 24.14 11.91
N VAL A 100 12.99 24.55 10.85
CA VAL A 100 11.91 23.74 10.24
C VAL A 100 12.16 23.36 8.78
N ILE A 101 13.40 23.54 8.28
CA ILE A 101 13.75 23.27 6.88
C ILE A 101 13.39 21.84 6.44
N ILE A 102 13.47 20.87 7.35
CA ILE A 102 13.11 19.48 7.07
C ILE A 102 11.61 19.29 6.80
N LEU A 103 10.75 20.18 7.33
CA LEU A 103 9.32 20.14 7.09
C LEU A 103 8.97 20.42 5.63
N LEU A 104 9.85 21.08 4.86
CA LEU A 104 9.69 21.27 3.43
C LEU A 104 9.56 19.95 2.65
N THR A 105 10.02 18.83 3.21
CA THR A 105 9.87 17.51 2.58
C THR A 105 8.53 16.84 2.86
N PHE A 106 7.75 17.30 3.86
CA PHE A 106 6.51 16.64 4.29
C PHE A 106 5.46 16.48 3.19
N PRO A 107 5.14 17.49 2.36
CA PRO A 107 4.19 17.31 1.26
C PRO A 107 4.58 16.16 0.32
N ILE A 108 5.90 15.99 0.09
CA ILE A 108 6.46 14.95 -0.78
C ILE A 108 6.33 13.57 -0.13
N VAL A 109 6.69 13.44 1.16
CA VAL A 109 6.57 12.19 1.93
C VAL A 109 5.12 11.73 1.94
N VAL A 110 4.19 12.63 2.28
CA VAL A 110 2.76 12.30 2.34
C VAL A 110 2.22 11.95 0.96
N ALA A 111 2.60 12.68 -0.10
CA ALA A 111 2.19 12.34 -1.46
C ALA A 111 2.73 10.97 -1.91
N SER A 112 3.87 10.54 -1.36
CA SER A 112 4.45 9.24 -1.67
C SER A 112 3.67 8.06 -1.08
N MET A 113 2.80 8.30 -0.10
CA MET A 113 1.90 7.28 0.44
C MET A 113 0.80 6.88 -0.56
N TYR A 114 0.46 7.78 -1.50
CA TYR A 114 -0.55 7.53 -2.51
C TYR A 114 0.04 6.97 -3.80
N ASP A 115 -0.72 6.10 -4.48
CA ASP A 115 -0.29 5.49 -5.75
C ASP A 115 -0.64 6.36 -6.97
N GLU A 116 -0.48 7.66 -6.85
CA GLU A 116 -0.82 8.59 -7.92
C GLU A 116 0.37 9.47 -8.31
N MET A 117 0.87 9.29 -9.54
CA MET A 117 1.99 10.07 -10.06
C MET A 117 1.64 11.57 -10.19
N ARG A 118 0.38 11.92 -10.50
CA ARG A 118 -0.08 13.31 -10.61
C ARG A 118 0.01 14.01 -9.26
N LEU A 119 -0.42 13.34 -8.20
CA LEU A 119 -0.38 13.84 -6.83
C LEU A 119 1.07 14.09 -6.37
N ARG A 120 2.00 13.18 -6.70
CA ARG A 120 3.43 13.37 -6.38
C ARG A 120 4.06 14.55 -7.12
N LYS A 121 3.72 14.77 -8.41
CA LYS A 121 4.14 15.95 -9.15
C LYS A 121 3.56 17.24 -8.56
N TYR A 122 2.28 17.21 -8.18
CA TYR A 122 1.63 18.33 -7.52
C TYR A 122 2.33 18.70 -6.21
N ALA A 123 2.61 17.73 -5.34
CA ALA A 123 3.32 17.95 -4.08
C ALA A 123 4.72 18.56 -4.28
N PHE A 124 5.44 18.11 -5.29
CA PHE A 124 6.75 18.67 -5.64
C PHE A 124 6.67 20.16 -5.99
N TRP A 125 5.80 20.54 -6.93
CA TRP A 125 5.65 21.92 -7.34
C TRP A 125 5.09 22.82 -6.24
N LEU A 126 4.17 22.29 -5.42
CA LEU A 126 3.69 22.96 -4.22
C LEU A 126 4.83 23.25 -3.24
N THR A 127 5.71 22.27 -3.01
CA THR A 127 6.88 22.45 -2.14
C THR A 127 7.84 23.50 -2.68
N VAL A 128 8.14 23.48 -3.98
CA VAL A 128 8.98 24.52 -4.61
C VAL A 128 8.33 25.89 -4.45
N PHE A 129 7.04 26.01 -4.67
CA PHE A 129 6.29 27.25 -4.44
C PHE A 129 6.41 27.71 -2.97
N CYS A 130 6.24 26.82 -2.00
CA CYS A 130 6.41 27.15 -0.58
C CYS A 130 7.84 27.61 -0.26
N ILE A 131 8.87 27.02 -0.88
CA ILE A 131 10.27 27.45 -0.71
C ILE A 131 10.44 28.89 -1.21
N VAL A 132 9.94 29.20 -2.40
CA VAL A 132 10.03 30.54 -2.96
C VAL A 132 9.33 31.55 -2.06
N VAL A 133 8.05 31.33 -1.79
CA VAL A 133 7.22 32.27 -1.03
C VAL A 133 7.77 32.48 0.38
N SER A 134 8.10 31.40 1.10
CA SER A 134 8.62 31.51 2.47
C SER A 134 9.96 32.27 2.54
N THR A 135 10.83 32.04 1.55
CA THR A 135 12.14 32.71 1.51
C THR A 135 11.98 34.23 1.30
N TYR A 136 11.20 34.65 0.31
CA TYR A 136 11.01 36.08 0.03
C TYR A 136 10.13 36.77 1.07
N ALA A 137 9.04 36.14 1.51
CA ALA A 137 8.18 36.68 2.55
C ALA A 137 8.92 36.83 3.89
N GLY A 138 9.71 35.83 4.28
CA GLY A 138 10.53 35.88 5.48
C GLY A 138 11.50 37.07 5.47
N TYR A 139 12.12 37.33 4.32
CA TYR A 139 13.03 38.44 4.18
C TYR A 139 12.34 39.82 4.19
N TYR A 140 11.34 40.01 3.31
CA TYR A 140 10.74 41.35 3.11
C TYR A 140 9.80 41.78 4.26
N TRP A 141 9.19 40.85 4.96
CA TRP A 141 8.27 41.15 6.08
C TRP A 141 8.93 41.08 7.47
N GLY A 142 10.26 40.90 7.52
CA GLY A 142 11.03 40.97 8.76
C GLY A 142 10.82 39.76 9.69
N ILE A 143 10.16 38.72 9.22
CA ILE A 143 10.00 37.45 9.91
C ILE A 143 10.98 36.46 9.30
N CYS A 144 12.28 36.65 9.56
CA CYS A 144 13.30 35.77 9.02
C CYS A 144 14.31 35.34 10.09
N ASP A 145 14.90 34.17 9.86
CA ASP A 145 16.02 33.68 10.63
C ASP A 145 17.24 34.60 10.47
N ALA A 146 18.04 34.72 11.53
CA ALA A 146 19.29 35.50 11.56
C ALA A 146 20.24 35.16 10.40
N ASN A 147 20.24 33.92 9.92
CA ASN A 147 21.07 33.48 8.81
C ASN A 147 20.73 34.17 7.47
N MET A 148 19.44 34.43 7.21
CA MET A 148 19.04 35.20 6.01
C MET A 148 19.50 36.65 6.11
N VAL A 149 19.45 37.25 7.30
CA VAL A 149 19.93 38.61 7.55
C VAL A 149 21.42 38.70 7.36
N LEU A 150 22.19 37.70 7.82
CA LEU A 150 23.66 37.71 7.66
C LEU A 150 24.11 37.65 6.21
N ILE A 151 23.41 37.00 5.31
CA ILE A 151 23.79 36.89 3.89
C ILE A 151 23.41 38.12 3.09
N THR A 152 22.37 38.84 3.51
CA THR A 152 21.79 39.94 2.72
C THR A 152 22.06 41.35 3.27
N CYS A 153 22.56 41.46 4.51
CA CYS A 153 22.79 42.74 5.16
C CYS A 153 24.26 43.19 5.11
N THR A 154 24.46 44.47 5.40
CA THR A 154 25.78 45.13 5.41
C THR A 154 26.75 44.54 6.45
N SER A 155 26.22 44.08 7.57
CA SER A 155 27.00 43.42 8.66
C SER A 155 27.76 42.21 8.17
N TYR A 156 27.21 41.49 7.19
CA TYR A 156 27.84 40.32 6.60
C TYR A 156 29.09 40.69 5.78
N ARG A 157 29.12 41.85 5.14
CA ARG A 157 30.31 42.36 4.42
C ARG A 157 31.48 42.60 5.37
N HIS A 158 31.23 43.03 6.62
CA HIS A 158 32.26 43.21 7.62
C HIS A 158 32.84 41.84 8.09
N LEU A 159 32.02 40.83 8.28
CA LEU A 159 32.46 39.48 8.60
C LEU A 159 33.34 38.87 7.49
N VAL A 160 33.07 39.19 6.24
CA VAL A 160 33.89 38.77 5.08
C VAL A 160 35.17 39.54 5.00
N GLN A 161 35.19 40.86 5.34
CA GLN A 161 36.38 41.69 5.35
C GLN A 161 37.39 41.33 6.44
N ASP A 162 36.92 40.85 7.58
CA ASP A 162 37.76 40.39 8.70
C ASP A 162 38.40 39.01 8.46
N GLY A 163 38.25 38.44 7.24
CA GLY A 163 38.92 37.20 6.84
C GLY A 163 38.36 35.92 7.46
N THR A 164 37.29 36.03 8.24
CA THR A 164 36.65 34.91 8.91
C THR A 164 35.84 34.00 7.98
N PHE A 165 35.47 34.47 6.79
CA PHE A 165 34.79 33.68 5.76
C PHE A 165 35.31 34.03 4.36
N LEU A 166 35.77 33.02 3.62
CA LEU A 166 36.10 33.11 2.19
C LEU A 166 34.79 33.03 1.38
N LEU A 167 34.11 34.15 1.21
CA LEU A 167 32.94 34.24 0.33
C LEU A 167 33.27 35.03 -0.92
N THR A 168 33.06 34.38 -2.06
CA THR A 168 33.03 35.05 -3.38
C THR A 168 31.94 36.11 -3.41
N LYS A 169 32.21 37.21 -4.10
CA LYS A 169 31.35 38.40 -4.30
C LYS A 169 29.85 38.11 -4.17
N VAL A 170 29.23 38.56 -3.09
CA VAL A 170 27.76 38.51 -2.93
C VAL A 170 27.15 39.59 -3.83
N ASN A 171 26.18 39.24 -4.64
CA ASN A 171 25.45 40.18 -5.47
C ASN A 171 24.70 41.17 -4.55
N GLU A 172 24.71 42.44 -4.90
CA GLU A 172 24.06 43.49 -4.10
C GLU A 172 22.53 43.42 -4.14
N SER A 173 21.97 42.74 -5.15
CA SER A 173 20.53 42.54 -5.26
C SER A 173 20.04 41.45 -4.28
N PRO A 174 19.19 41.77 -3.29
CA PRO A 174 18.61 40.77 -2.39
C PRO A 174 17.86 39.65 -3.12
N VAL A 175 17.19 39.98 -4.21
CA VAL A 175 16.41 39.02 -5.02
C VAL A 175 17.31 37.94 -5.59
N ILE A 176 18.42 38.27 -6.19
CA ILE A 176 19.36 37.31 -6.79
C ILE A 176 20.06 36.53 -5.69
N THR A 177 20.45 37.15 -4.60
CA THR A 177 21.12 36.52 -3.47
C THR A 177 20.22 35.47 -2.82
N LEU A 178 18.98 35.83 -2.52
CA LEU A 178 17.99 34.87 -1.95
C LEU A 178 17.71 33.70 -2.90
N PHE A 179 17.60 33.98 -4.20
CA PHE A 179 17.41 32.91 -5.18
C PHE A 179 18.58 31.93 -5.20
N LEU A 180 19.82 32.44 -5.36
CA LEU A 180 21.01 31.61 -5.53
C LEU A 180 21.38 30.80 -4.25
N TYR A 181 21.25 31.43 -3.08
CA TYR A 181 21.71 30.80 -1.83
C TYR A 181 20.65 30.12 -1.01
N TYR A 182 19.35 30.34 -1.28
CA TYR A 182 18.25 29.71 -0.55
C TYR A 182 17.31 28.93 -1.45
N VAL A 183 16.71 29.58 -2.46
CA VAL A 183 15.69 28.93 -3.29
C VAL A 183 16.30 27.80 -4.11
N LEU A 184 17.40 28.05 -4.81
CA LEU A 184 18.02 27.07 -5.71
C LEU A 184 18.52 25.82 -4.95
N PRO A 185 19.35 25.93 -3.88
CA PRO A 185 19.84 24.75 -3.15
C PRO A 185 18.72 23.96 -2.49
N ARG A 186 17.73 24.63 -1.90
CA ARG A 186 16.56 23.96 -1.27
C ARG A 186 15.70 23.25 -2.30
N SER A 187 15.48 23.85 -3.45
CA SER A 187 14.73 23.20 -4.55
C SER A 187 15.49 22.00 -5.11
N PHE A 188 16.82 22.09 -5.22
CA PHE A 188 17.64 20.96 -5.65
C PHE A 188 17.62 19.81 -4.64
N THR A 189 17.79 20.09 -3.35
CA THR A 189 17.66 19.04 -2.30
C THR A 189 16.27 18.42 -2.27
N THR A 190 15.23 19.23 -2.48
CA THR A 190 13.84 18.74 -2.61
C THR A 190 13.67 17.82 -3.81
N PHE A 191 14.28 18.13 -4.94
CA PHE A 191 14.28 17.27 -6.12
C PHE A 191 14.98 15.93 -5.86
N CYS A 192 16.17 15.96 -5.24
CA CYS A 192 16.89 14.74 -4.84
C CYS A 192 16.05 13.88 -3.88
N PHE A 193 15.39 14.50 -2.92
CA PHE A 193 14.51 13.83 -1.97
C PHE A 193 13.30 13.20 -2.65
N GLN A 194 12.65 13.92 -3.57
CA GLN A 194 11.55 13.39 -4.39
C GLN A 194 11.99 12.16 -5.20
N TYR A 195 13.18 12.24 -5.81
CA TYR A 195 13.73 11.11 -6.55
C TYR A 195 13.94 9.89 -5.63
N LEU A 196 14.51 10.10 -4.44
CA LEU A 196 14.71 9.05 -3.45
C LEU A 196 13.40 8.41 -3.01
N CYS A 197 12.39 9.22 -2.66
CA CYS A 197 11.06 8.74 -2.28
C CYS A 197 10.43 7.87 -3.37
N ASN A 198 10.52 8.29 -4.63
CA ASN A 198 10.02 7.53 -5.76
C ASN A 198 10.74 6.17 -5.92
N LYS A 199 12.06 6.13 -5.69
CA LYS A 199 12.84 4.88 -5.75
C LYS A 199 12.53 3.94 -4.60
N VAL A 200 12.41 4.46 -3.38
CA VAL A 200 12.02 3.66 -2.20
C VAL A 200 10.63 3.04 -2.42
N ASN A 201 9.67 3.82 -2.87
CA ASN A 201 8.33 3.31 -3.16
C ASN A 201 8.34 2.21 -4.23
N TYR A 202 9.12 2.39 -5.29
CA TYR A 202 9.26 1.36 -6.32
C TYR A 202 9.83 0.04 -5.75
N VAL A 203 10.88 0.13 -4.93
CA VAL A 203 11.49 -1.06 -4.31
C VAL A 203 10.52 -1.75 -3.36
N VAL A 204 9.85 -0.99 -2.49
CA VAL A 204 8.86 -1.53 -1.54
C VAL A 204 7.72 -2.25 -2.26
N ARG A 205 7.16 -1.64 -3.32
CA ARG A 205 6.10 -2.27 -4.12
C ARG A 205 6.55 -3.55 -4.77
N LYS A 206 7.72 -3.51 -5.43
CA LYS A 206 8.26 -4.69 -6.08
C LYS A 206 8.53 -5.83 -5.08
N SER A 207 9.01 -5.49 -3.89
CA SER A 207 9.20 -6.46 -2.81
C SER A 207 7.87 -7.08 -2.35
N LEU A 208 6.82 -6.25 -2.23
CA LEU A 208 5.48 -6.72 -1.85
C LEU A 208 4.87 -7.63 -2.94
N GLU A 209 4.97 -7.22 -4.22
CA GLU A 209 4.52 -8.04 -5.35
C GLU A 209 5.24 -9.39 -5.40
N ASN A 210 6.56 -9.39 -5.19
CA ASN A 210 7.36 -10.62 -5.13
C ASN A 210 6.95 -11.49 -3.94
N ALA A 211 6.67 -10.91 -2.76
CA ALA A 211 6.20 -11.65 -1.59
C ALA A 211 4.87 -12.35 -1.86
N VAL A 212 3.89 -11.63 -2.43
CA VAL A 212 2.60 -12.20 -2.83
C VAL A 212 2.76 -13.31 -3.88
N GLN A 213 3.65 -13.13 -4.86
CA GLN A 213 3.92 -14.16 -5.86
C GLN A 213 4.61 -15.40 -5.24
N MET A 214 5.52 -15.20 -4.29
CA MET A 214 6.16 -16.30 -3.58
C MET A 214 5.16 -17.08 -2.73
N GLU A 215 4.27 -16.38 -2.01
CA GLU A 215 3.18 -17.00 -1.25
C GLU A 215 2.26 -17.80 -2.16
N TYR A 216 1.82 -17.23 -3.29
CA TYR A 216 1.01 -17.94 -4.28
C TYR A 216 1.71 -19.21 -4.76
N LYS A 217 2.97 -19.15 -5.19
CA LYS A 217 3.75 -20.32 -5.64
C LYS A 217 3.98 -21.34 -4.52
N ALA A 218 4.14 -20.89 -3.29
CA ALA A 218 4.32 -21.80 -2.15
C ALA A 218 3.04 -22.61 -1.83
N LEU A 219 1.86 -22.08 -2.19
CA LEU A 219 0.56 -22.65 -1.85
C LEU A 219 -0.17 -23.28 -3.04
N THR A 220 0.32 -23.11 -4.28
CA THR A 220 -0.30 -23.66 -5.49
C THR A 220 0.54 -24.76 -6.15
N ASP A 221 -0.12 -25.61 -6.89
CA ASP A 221 0.50 -26.63 -7.76
C ASP A 221 0.70 -26.05 -9.17
N ASP A 222 1.94 -26.06 -9.65
CA ASP A 222 2.32 -25.43 -10.92
C ASP A 222 1.66 -26.06 -12.16
N MET A 223 1.32 -27.37 -12.09
CA MET A 223 0.72 -28.09 -13.21
C MET A 223 -0.77 -27.78 -13.36
N THR A 224 -1.49 -27.76 -12.25
CA THR A 224 -2.96 -27.72 -12.24
C THR A 224 -3.53 -26.35 -11.86
N GLY A 225 -2.73 -25.49 -11.21
CA GLY A 225 -3.19 -24.22 -10.63
C GLY A 225 -4.10 -24.39 -9.40
N ALA A 226 -4.39 -25.62 -8.98
CA ALA A 226 -5.04 -25.89 -7.69
C ALA A 226 -4.09 -25.54 -6.54
N TYR A 227 -4.62 -25.40 -5.32
CA TYR A 227 -3.76 -25.32 -4.15
C TYR A 227 -3.01 -26.63 -3.94
N ASN A 228 -1.84 -26.56 -3.33
CA ASN A 228 -1.01 -27.72 -3.00
C ASN A 228 -1.22 -28.17 -1.53
N LYS A 229 -0.50 -29.21 -1.12
CA LYS A 229 -0.56 -29.78 0.23
C LYS A 229 -0.20 -28.79 1.35
N ASN A 230 0.62 -27.75 1.07
CA ASN A 230 0.93 -26.71 2.06
C ASN A 230 -0.33 -25.92 2.45
N ARG A 231 -1.21 -25.65 1.49
CA ARG A 231 -2.49 -24.99 1.76
C ARG A 231 -3.38 -25.83 2.68
N LEU A 232 -3.36 -27.16 2.52
CA LEU A 232 -4.07 -28.07 3.44
C LEU A 232 -3.49 -27.99 4.86
N ILE A 233 -2.17 -27.92 5.00
CA ILE A 233 -1.51 -27.76 6.31
C ILE A 233 -1.93 -26.45 6.98
N GLU A 234 -2.04 -25.36 6.23
CA GLU A 234 -2.55 -24.08 6.77
C GLU A 234 -4.01 -24.23 7.24
N LEU A 235 -4.88 -24.88 6.45
CA LEU A 235 -6.26 -25.15 6.84
C LEU A 235 -6.33 -25.97 8.12
N LEU A 236 -5.53 -27.04 8.25
CA LEU A 236 -5.47 -27.89 9.44
C LEU A 236 -5.02 -27.15 10.70
N ASN A 237 -4.25 -26.07 10.55
CA ASN A 237 -3.74 -25.26 11.65
C ASN A 237 -4.66 -24.06 11.98
N ASN A 238 -5.68 -23.81 11.18
CA ASN A 238 -6.57 -22.65 11.35
C ASN A 238 -7.68 -22.95 12.35
N ARG A 239 -7.42 -22.71 13.64
CA ARG A 239 -8.36 -22.92 14.73
C ARG A 239 -9.57 -21.98 14.76
N GLU A 240 -9.51 -20.86 14.05
CA GLU A 240 -10.65 -19.93 13.96
C GLU A 240 -11.86 -20.58 13.27
N ARG A 241 -11.63 -21.62 12.48
CA ARG A 241 -12.66 -22.37 11.75
C ARG A 241 -13.18 -23.60 12.47
N ASP A 242 -12.65 -23.99 13.63
CA ASP A 242 -12.91 -25.27 14.30
C ASP A 242 -14.40 -25.59 14.48
N GLY A 243 -15.25 -24.59 14.70
CA GLY A 243 -16.70 -24.75 14.84
C GLY A 243 -17.50 -24.80 13.55
N GLN A 244 -16.89 -24.54 12.38
CA GLN A 244 -17.59 -24.50 11.10
C GLN A 244 -17.97 -25.90 10.61
N ASP A 245 -19.19 -26.02 10.06
CA ASP A 245 -19.59 -27.20 9.31
C ASP A 245 -18.90 -27.20 7.95
N ILE A 246 -18.31 -28.32 7.58
CA ILE A 246 -17.61 -28.48 6.32
C ILE A 246 -17.99 -29.78 5.63
N ALA A 247 -17.86 -29.81 4.32
CA ALA A 247 -17.76 -31.03 3.54
C ALA A 247 -16.38 -31.10 2.87
N VAL A 248 -15.84 -32.28 2.74
CA VAL A 248 -14.67 -32.58 1.91
C VAL A 248 -15.10 -33.54 0.83
N ILE A 249 -14.84 -33.16 -0.42
CA ILE A 249 -15.03 -34.07 -1.56
C ILE A 249 -13.65 -34.49 -2.02
N TYR A 250 -13.46 -35.79 -2.21
CA TYR A 250 -12.18 -36.39 -2.58
C TYR A 250 -12.29 -37.04 -3.96
N TRP A 251 -11.32 -36.77 -4.82
CA TRP A 251 -11.20 -37.42 -6.14
C TRP A 251 -9.87 -38.16 -6.26
N ASP A 252 -9.91 -39.32 -6.87
CA ASP A 252 -8.77 -40.09 -7.31
C ASP A 252 -8.88 -40.32 -8.81
N VAL A 253 -7.88 -39.89 -9.58
CA VAL A 253 -7.87 -39.96 -11.06
C VAL A 253 -7.62 -41.39 -11.47
N ASN A 254 -8.61 -42.00 -12.14
CA ASN A 254 -8.54 -43.38 -12.54
C ASN A 254 -7.54 -43.62 -13.67
N GLN A 255 -6.85 -44.75 -13.61
CA GLN A 255 -6.03 -45.32 -14.68
C GLN A 255 -4.86 -44.39 -15.14
N LEU A 256 -4.35 -43.50 -14.30
CA LEU A 256 -3.24 -42.64 -14.63
C LEU A 256 -2.02 -43.43 -15.11
N LYS A 257 -1.66 -44.52 -14.44
CA LYS A 257 -0.56 -45.37 -14.85
C LYS A 257 -0.79 -45.98 -16.25
N TYR A 258 -2.02 -46.45 -16.51
CA TYR A 258 -2.36 -47.00 -17.84
C TYR A 258 -2.24 -45.95 -18.96
N VAL A 259 -2.68 -44.76 -18.71
CA VAL A 259 -2.55 -43.63 -19.66
C VAL A 259 -1.07 -43.28 -19.87
N ASN A 260 -0.26 -43.23 -18.82
CA ASN A 260 1.18 -42.98 -18.95
C ASN A 260 1.88 -44.07 -19.77
N ASP A 261 1.57 -45.33 -19.52
CA ASP A 261 2.22 -46.47 -20.17
C ASP A 261 1.85 -46.57 -21.67
N ASN A 262 0.62 -46.19 -22.08
CA ASN A 262 0.13 -46.35 -23.45
C ASN A 262 0.23 -45.08 -24.32
N TRP A 263 0.12 -43.85 -23.70
CA TRP A 263 0.12 -42.58 -24.42
C TRP A 263 1.23 -41.60 -23.93
N GLY A 264 2.04 -42.04 -22.96
CA GLY A 264 3.15 -41.24 -22.42
C GLY A 264 2.74 -40.24 -21.34
N HIS A 265 3.74 -39.76 -20.59
CA HIS A 265 3.56 -38.89 -19.45
C HIS A 265 2.87 -37.56 -19.78
N LEU A 266 3.01 -37.01 -20.96
CA LEU A 266 2.33 -35.79 -21.39
C LEU A 266 0.79 -35.97 -21.42
N CYS A 267 0.32 -37.17 -21.82
CA CYS A 267 -1.11 -37.47 -21.78
C CYS A 267 -1.61 -37.71 -20.35
N GLY A 268 -0.78 -38.26 -19.45
CA GLY A 268 -1.09 -38.37 -18.03
C GLY A 268 -1.16 -37.00 -17.36
N ASP A 269 -0.23 -36.11 -17.67
CA ASP A 269 -0.27 -34.73 -17.17
C ASP A 269 -1.51 -33.98 -17.67
N ARG A 270 -1.90 -34.19 -18.94
CA ARG A 270 -3.14 -33.64 -19.50
C ARG A 270 -4.37 -34.22 -18.78
N LEU A 271 -4.42 -35.54 -18.51
CA LEU A 271 -5.49 -36.18 -17.75
C LEU A 271 -5.67 -35.53 -16.37
N ILE A 272 -4.58 -35.38 -15.62
CA ILE A 272 -4.60 -34.73 -14.30
C ILE A 272 -5.10 -33.28 -14.41
N THR A 273 -4.57 -32.52 -15.38
CA THR A 273 -4.93 -31.11 -15.57
C THR A 273 -6.41 -30.93 -15.94
N GLU A 274 -6.96 -31.79 -16.78
CA GLU A 274 -8.37 -31.71 -17.19
C GLU A 274 -9.31 -32.08 -16.04
N VAL A 275 -9.01 -33.11 -15.23
CA VAL A 275 -9.77 -33.40 -14.02
C VAL A 275 -9.71 -32.23 -13.05
N ALA A 276 -8.53 -31.63 -12.82
CA ALA A 276 -8.37 -30.46 -11.97
C ALA A 276 -9.24 -29.27 -12.43
N LYS A 277 -9.23 -28.97 -13.72
CA LYS A 277 -10.05 -27.88 -14.32
C LYS A 277 -11.54 -28.12 -14.09
N THR A 278 -12.02 -29.36 -14.28
CA THR A 278 -13.44 -29.66 -14.05
C THR A 278 -13.83 -29.51 -12.57
N ILE A 279 -12.95 -29.90 -11.64
CA ILE A 279 -13.16 -29.68 -10.20
C ILE A 279 -13.17 -28.17 -9.88
N GLN A 280 -12.19 -27.41 -10.39
CA GLN A 280 -12.15 -25.97 -10.18
C GLN A 280 -13.37 -25.23 -10.75
N SER A 281 -13.95 -25.72 -11.84
CA SER A 281 -15.11 -25.10 -12.51
C SER A 281 -16.41 -25.20 -11.68
N ILE A 282 -16.49 -26.11 -10.71
CA ILE A 282 -17.66 -26.28 -9.84
C ILE A 282 -17.46 -25.67 -8.45
N ALA A 283 -16.23 -25.33 -8.08
CA ALA A 283 -15.90 -24.73 -6.79
C ALA A 283 -16.45 -23.30 -6.71
N ARG A 284 -17.02 -22.96 -5.54
CA ARG A 284 -17.46 -21.59 -5.23
C ARG A 284 -16.26 -20.72 -4.81
N GLU A 285 -16.46 -19.42 -4.69
CA GLU A 285 -15.39 -18.47 -4.31
C GLU A 285 -14.79 -18.78 -2.92
N GLU A 286 -15.63 -19.28 -1.99
CA GLU A 286 -15.22 -19.66 -0.64
C GLU A 286 -14.64 -21.07 -0.53
N ASP A 287 -14.77 -21.91 -1.56
CA ASP A 287 -14.30 -23.30 -1.57
C ASP A 287 -12.81 -23.35 -1.97
N ILE A 288 -12.11 -24.40 -1.53
CA ILE A 288 -10.68 -24.53 -1.74
C ILE A 288 -10.37 -25.86 -2.42
N VAL A 289 -9.92 -25.81 -3.69
CA VAL A 289 -9.48 -27.00 -4.44
C VAL A 289 -8.01 -27.26 -4.17
N ILE A 290 -7.67 -28.45 -3.72
CA ILE A 290 -6.31 -28.85 -3.33
C ILE A 290 -5.89 -30.10 -4.12
N ARG A 291 -4.72 -30.07 -4.73
CA ARG A 291 -4.04 -31.27 -5.19
C ARG A 291 -3.34 -31.93 -4.00
N TYR A 292 -3.90 -33.05 -3.53
CA TYR A 292 -3.44 -33.72 -2.31
C TYR A 292 -2.27 -34.69 -2.59
N GLY A 293 -2.30 -35.36 -3.71
CA GLY A 293 -1.28 -36.31 -4.19
C GLY A 293 -0.97 -36.13 -5.66
N GLY A 294 -0.37 -37.11 -6.30
CA GLY A 294 -0.07 -37.12 -7.73
C GLY A 294 -1.31 -37.03 -8.60
N ASP A 295 -2.29 -37.85 -8.26
CA ASP A 295 -3.58 -38.08 -8.94
C ASP A 295 -4.79 -37.79 -8.03
N GLU A 296 -4.57 -37.28 -6.83
CA GLU A 296 -5.58 -37.07 -5.79
C GLU A 296 -5.92 -35.59 -5.61
N PHE A 297 -7.21 -35.29 -5.55
CA PHE A 297 -7.73 -33.94 -5.36
C PHE A 297 -8.72 -33.88 -4.19
N LEU A 298 -8.69 -32.75 -3.49
CA LEU A 298 -9.66 -32.41 -2.43
C LEU A 298 -10.36 -31.10 -2.79
N LEU A 299 -11.68 -31.05 -2.53
CA LEU A 299 -12.42 -29.80 -2.46
C LEU A 299 -12.89 -29.62 -1.01
N TYR A 300 -12.32 -28.64 -0.33
CA TYR A 300 -12.80 -28.17 0.96
C TYR A 300 -13.97 -27.22 0.74
N VAL A 301 -15.16 -27.62 1.18
CA VAL A 301 -16.42 -26.88 1.00
C VAL A 301 -16.79 -26.21 2.31
N ALA A 302 -16.66 -24.89 2.36
CA ALA A 302 -17.05 -24.09 3.53
C ALA A 302 -18.57 -24.11 3.72
N ASN A 303 -19.04 -24.26 4.97
CA ASN A 303 -20.46 -24.44 5.31
C ASN A 303 -21.12 -25.56 4.50
N GLY A 304 -20.37 -26.65 4.30
CA GLY A 304 -20.77 -27.78 3.47
C GLY A 304 -21.81 -28.67 4.16
N THR A 305 -22.89 -28.97 3.44
CA THR A 305 -23.90 -29.96 3.83
C THR A 305 -23.88 -31.15 2.87
N LYS A 306 -24.62 -32.21 3.22
CA LYS A 306 -24.77 -33.39 2.35
C LYS A 306 -25.32 -32.99 0.97
N GLU A 307 -26.35 -32.16 0.96
CA GLU A 307 -27.04 -31.74 -0.25
C GLU A 307 -26.10 -30.93 -1.16
N ILE A 308 -25.26 -30.07 -0.56
CA ILE A 308 -24.26 -29.29 -1.29
C ILE A 308 -23.20 -30.21 -1.90
N ALA A 309 -22.67 -31.15 -1.12
CA ALA A 309 -21.66 -32.10 -1.59
C ALA A 309 -22.17 -32.95 -2.75
N GLU A 310 -23.37 -33.53 -2.61
CA GLU A 310 -24.00 -34.34 -3.65
C GLU A 310 -24.30 -33.53 -4.91
N GLN A 311 -24.76 -32.27 -4.76
CA GLN A 311 -25.00 -31.38 -5.87
C GLN A 311 -23.69 -31.03 -6.62
N LEU A 312 -22.62 -30.74 -5.90
CA LEU A 312 -21.30 -30.46 -6.50
C LEU A 312 -20.78 -31.68 -7.26
N ILE A 313 -20.87 -32.87 -6.69
CA ILE A 313 -20.47 -34.11 -7.36
C ILE A 313 -21.29 -34.34 -8.62
N LYS A 314 -22.62 -34.15 -8.56
CA LYS A 314 -23.50 -34.30 -9.73
C LYS A 314 -23.10 -33.28 -10.83
N THR A 315 -22.88 -32.05 -10.47
CA THR A 315 -22.45 -30.98 -11.40
C THR A 315 -21.10 -31.31 -12.02
N TRP A 316 -20.14 -31.79 -11.21
CA TRP A 316 -18.85 -32.22 -11.71
C TRP A 316 -18.94 -33.34 -12.73
N LYS A 317 -19.74 -34.37 -12.47
CA LYS A 317 -19.94 -35.49 -13.42
C LYS A 317 -20.46 -34.98 -14.77
N VAL A 318 -21.41 -34.06 -14.76
CA VAL A 318 -21.96 -33.45 -15.99
C VAL A 318 -20.85 -32.69 -16.73
N ARG A 319 -20.11 -31.84 -16.02
CA ARG A 319 -18.99 -31.06 -16.59
C ARG A 319 -17.90 -31.94 -17.18
N LEU A 320 -17.54 -33.01 -16.50
CA LEU A 320 -16.55 -33.95 -17.00
C LEU A 320 -17.00 -34.61 -18.30
N GLU A 321 -18.27 -35.03 -18.40
CA GLU A 321 -18.83 -35.62 -19.61
C GLU A 321 -18.96 -34.61 -20.78
N GLU A 322 -19.27 -33.34 -20.48
CA GLU A 322 -19.27 -32.25 -21.46
C GLU A 322 -17.87 -32.04 -22.01
N GLU A 323 -16.86 -32.02 -21.13
CA GLU A 323 -15.45 -31.81 -21.50
C GLU A 323 -14.93 -32.99 -22.35
N LYS A 324 -15.25 -34.21 -21.98
CA LYS A 324 -14.89 -35.41 -22.75
C LYS A 324 -15.44 -35.37 -24.18
N LYS A 325 -16.68 -34.89 -24.36
CA LYS A 325 -17.30 -34.74 -25.69
C LYS A 325 -16.66 -33.61 -26.49
N ARG A 326 -16.29 -32.52 -25.83
CA ARG A 326 -15.67 -31.35 -26.49
C ARG A 326 -14.28 -31.64 -27.01
N GLU A 327 -13.45 -32.25 -26.18
CA GLU A 327 -12.02 -32.44 -26.45
C GLU A 327 -11.70 -33.73 -27.19
N ASN A 328 -12.64 -34.70 -27.23
CA ASN A 328 -12.49 -36.00 -27.89
C ASN A 328 -11.15 -36.72 -27.61
N TYR A 329 -10.88 -36.93 -26.31
CA TYR A 329 -9.63 -37.52 -25.84
C TYR A 329 -9.39 -38.92 -26.44
N GLU A 330 -8.14 -39.22 -26.82
CA GLU A 330 -7.71 -40.56 -27.28
C GLU A 330 -7.50 -41.56 -26.15
N PHE A 331 -7.55 -41.06 -24.88
CA PHE A 331 -7.35 -41.83 -23.65
C PHE A 331 -8.55 -41.69 -22.69
N PRO A 332 -8.76 -42.65 -21.78
CA PRO A 332 -9.85 -42.60 -20.84
C PRO A 332 -9.66 -41.45 -19.83
N VAL A 333 -10.69 -40.63 -19.62
CA VAL A 333 -10.72 -39.54 -18.63
C VAL A 333 -11.81 -39.86 -17.60
N SER A 334 -11.42 -40.21 -16.39
CA SER A 334 -12.35 -40.50 -15.29
C SER A 334 -11.67 -40.34 -13.92
N ALA A 335 -12.44 -40.11 -12.89
CA ALA A 335 -11.98 -40.13 -11.51
C ALA A 335 -13.07 -40.76 -10.60
N SER A 336 -12.61 -41.45 -9.59
CA SER A 336 -13.47 -41.92 -8.48
C SER A 336 -13.73 -40.71 -7.57
N VAL A 337 -14.90 -40.66 -6.89
CA VAL A 337 -15.27 -39.55 -6.04
C VAL A 337 -16.01 -40.01 -4.81
N GLY A 338 -15.58 -39.56 -3.65
CA GLY A 338 -16.25 -39.75 -2.35
C GLY A 338 -16.36 -38.41 -1.60
N TYR A 339 -17.13 -38.38 -0.52
CA TYR A 339 -17.21 -37.21 0.32
C TYR A 339 -17.37 -37.57 1.81
N GLY A 340 -16.90 -36.65 2.67
CA GLY A 340 -17.06 -36.70 4.12
C GLY A 340 -17.64 -35.39 4.65
N LEU A 341 -18.34 -35.44 5.79
CA LEU A 341 -18.98 -34.32 6.44
C LEU A 341 -18.58 -34.25 7.91
N GLY A 342 -18.50 -33.05 8.47
CA GLY A 342 -18.24 -32.86 9.90
C GLY A 342 -17.86 -31.42 10.22
N LYS A 343 -17.20 -31.23 11.36
CA LYS A 343 -16.64 -29.94 11.79
C LYS A 343 -15.22 -29.78 11.28
N HIS A 344 -14.80 -28.52 11.04
CA HIS A 344 -13.44 -28.22 10.62
C HIS A 344 -12.37 -28.81 11.55
N SER A 345 -12.61 -28.85 12.86
CA SER A 345 -11.73 -29.49 13.85
C SER A 345 -11.45 -30.98 13.59
N GLN A 346 -12.33 -31.65 12.81
CA GLN A 346 -12.22 -33.05 12.42
C GLN A 346 -11.73 -33.26 10.98
N LEU A 347 -11.14 -32.20 10.35
CA LEU A 347 -10.80 -32.20 8.93
C LEU A 347 -9.97 -33.42 8.50
N LYS A 348 -9.02 -33.90 9.32
CA LYS A 348 -8.22 -35.09 9.02
C LYS A 348 -9.08 -36.36 8.92
N ASP A 349 -10.02 -36.54 9.84
CA ASP A 349 -10.88 -37.71 9.89
C ASP A 349 -11.89 -37.68 8.72
N ILE A 350 -12.36 -36.48 8.36
CA ILE A 350 -13.27 -36.28 7.24
C ILE A 350 -12.57 -36.61 5.90
N ILE A 351 -11.31 -36.21 5.72
CA ILE A 351 -10.52 -36.58 4.54
C ILE A 351 -10.41 -38.11 4.45
N ALA A 352 -10.03 -38.77 5.54
CA ALA A 352 -9.90 -40.22 5.56
C ALA A 352 -11.24 -40.98 5.36
N ALA A 353 -12.36 -40.34 5.67
CA ALA A 353 -13.70 -40.89 5.39
C ALA A 353 -14.11 -40.69 3.93
N ALA A 354 -13.68 -39.57 3.30
CA ALA A 354 -13.98 -39.25 1.91
C ALA A 354 -13.20 -40.12 0.90
N ASP A 355 -12.01 -40.60 1.28
CA ASP A 355 -11.14 -41.48 0.50
C ASP A 355 -11.63 -42.95 0.41
N LYS A 356 -12.58 -43.38 1.23
CA LYS A 356 -13.18 -44.72 1.25
C LYS A 356 -14.33 -44.88 0.27
#